data_c5f42c30a6d14ce5585d086bb63a26d5
#
_entry.id   c5f42c30a6d14ce5585d086bb63a26d5
#
_cell.length_a   1.000
_cell.length_b   1.000
_cell.length_c   1.000
_cell.angle_alpha   90.00
_cell.angle_beta   90.00
_cell.angle_gamma   90.00
#
_symmetry.space_group_name_H-M   'P 1'
#
loop_
_entity.id
_entity.type
_entity.pdbx_description
1 polymer ?
#
loop_
_entity_poly.entity_id
_entity_poly.type
_entity_poly.pdbx_seq_one_letter_code
_entity_poly.pdbx_strand_id
1 'polypeptide(L)' 'MTLLDAKEGEEYIVKEISTDDEELEAFLFSLGCYSGEPVTVVSHLKGGCVVSIKEGRDNTDTYLAKAISI' A
#
# COMPACT_ATOMS: atom_id res chain seq x y z
N MET A 1 -1.38 -8.89 8.40
CA MET A 1 -0.39 -8.78 7.29
C MET A 1 -0.39 -7.36 6.73
N THR A 2 0.75 -6.86 6.37
CA THR A 2 0.86 -5.54 5.73
C THR A 2 1.47 -5.71 4.34
N LEU A 3 1.57 -4.61 3.60
CA LEU A 3 2.19 -4.65 2.28
C LEU A 3 3.64 -5.11 2.31
N LEU A 4 4.32 -4.96 3.44
CA LEU A 4 5.69 -5.46 3.57
C LEU A 4 5.76 -6.98 3.47
N ASP A 5 4.67 -7.67 3.77
CA ASP A 5 4.57 -9.14 3.73
C ASP A 5 4.04 -9.65 2.40
N ALA A 6 3.60 -8.76 1.52
CA ALA A 6 2.98 -9.15 0.26
C ALA A 6 3.99 -9.74 -0.70
N LYS A 7 3.55 -10.71 -1.49
CA LYS A 7 4.39 -11.29 -2.54
C LYS A 7 4.30 -10.44 -3.80
N GLU A 8 5.43 -10.27 -4.46
CA GLU A 8 5.48 -9.53 -5.72
C GLU A 8 4.58 -10.19 -6.76
N GLY A 9 3.83 -9.36 -7.45
CA GLY A 9 2.97 -9.82 -8.54
C GLY A 9 1.61 -10.34 -8.12
N GLU A 10 1.34 -10.48 -6.82
CA GLU A 10 0.03 -10.93 -6.35
C GLU A 10 -0.84 -9.76 -5.97
N GLU A 11 -2.12 -9.86 -6.27
CA GLU A 11 -3.09 -8.85 -5.90
C GLU A 11 -3.67 -9.15 -4.52
N TYR A 12 -3.80 -8.11 -3.72
CA TYR A 12 -4.40 -8.19 -2.39
C TYR A 12 -5.49 -7.15 -2.26
N ILE A 13 -6.40 -7.37 -1.32
CA ILE A 13 -7.43 -6.39 -1.01
C ILE A 13 -7.04 -5.68 0.28
N VAL A 14 -7.03 -4.36 0.25
CA VAL A 14 -6.72 -3.55 1.42
C VAL A 14 -7.79 -3.78 2.48
N LYS A 15 -7.39 -4.17 3.68
CA LYS A 15 -8.32 -4.35 4.81
C LYS A 15 -8.56 -3.03 5.51
N GLU A 16 -7.48 -2.35 5.89
CA GLU A 16 -7.58 -1.07 6.57
C GLU A 16 -6.25 -0.33 6.49
N ILE A 17 -6.30 0.96 6.78
CA ILE A 17 -5.10 1.77 6.93
C ILE A 17 -4.91 1.98 8.43
N SER A 18 -3.81 1.46 8.95
CA SER A 18 -3.50 1.46 10.37
C SER A 18 -2.48 2.53 10.68
N THR A 19 -2.94 3.76 10.90
CA THR A 19 -2.06 4.89 11.21
C THR A 19 -2.82 5.95 12.00
N ASP A 20 -2.08 6.66 12.85
CA ASP A 20 -2.61 7.82 13.57
C ASP A 20 -2.33 9.12 12.81
N ASP A 21 -1.60 9.03 11.70
CA ASP A 21 -1.20 10.18 10.91
C ASP A 21 -2.26 10.47 9.86
N GLU A 22 -3.03 11.53 10.09
CA GLU A 22 -4.11 11.92 9.18
C GLU A 22 -3.59 12.33 7.80
N GLU A 23 -2.39 12.90 7.72
CA GLU A 23 -1.80 13.28 6.45
C GLU A 23 -1.44 12.06 5.63
N LEU A 24 -0.91 11.03 6.28
CA LEU A 24 -0.58 9.77 5.64
C LEU A 24 -1.85 9.10 5.12
N GLU A 25 -2.89 9.08 5.94
CA GLU A 25 -4.16 8.49 5.55
C GLU A 25 -4.78 9.21 4.35
N ALA A 26 -4.76 10.54 4.37
CA ALA A 26 -5.27 11.34 3.27
C ALA A 26 -4.45 11.12 2.00
N PHE A 27 -3.13 10.99 2.12
CA PHE A 27 -2.26 10.72 0.99
C PHE A 27 -2.59 9.37 0.36
N LEU A 28 -2.73 8.34 1.17
CA LEU A 28 -3.09 7.00 0.67
C LEU A 28 -4.46 7.00 0.02
N PHE A 29 -5.40 7.72 0.61
CA PHE A 29 -6.73 7.85 0.03
C PHE A 29 -6.66 8.50 -1.36
N SER A 30 -5.81 9.51 -1.52
CA SER A 30 -5.65 10.19 -2.81
C SER A 30 -5.07 9.29 -3.89
N LEU A 31 -4.32 8.26 -3.50
CA LEU A 31 -3.78 7.26 -4.43
C LEU A 31 -4.81 6.19 -4.77
N GLY A 32 -5.95 6.18 -4.10
CA GLY A 32 -6.94 5.13 -4.26
C GLY A 32 -6.70 3.93 -3.33
N CYS A 33 -5.82 4.07 -2.37
CA CYS A 33 -5.48 3.00 -1.43
C CYS A 33 -6.32 3.13 -0.17
N TYR A 34 -7.46 2.48 -0.14
CA TYR A 34 -8.35 2.49 1.01
C TYR A 34 -9.06 1.15 1.11
N SER A 35 -9.71 0.94 2.24
CA SER A 35 -10.35 -0.34 2.56
C SER A 35 -11.26 -0.84 1.43
N GLY A 36 -11.07 -2.08 1.05
CA GLY A 36 -11.85 -2.72 0.00
C GLY A 36 -11.27 -2.61 -1.40
N GLU A 37 -10.22 -1.80 -1.59
CA GLU A 37 -9.61 -1.61 -2.89
C GLU A 37 -8.48 -2.60 -3.15
N PRO A 38 -8.31 -3.08 -4.39
CA PRO A 38 -7.22 -3.99 -4.70
C PRO A 38 -5.89 -3.25 -4.82
N VAL A 39 -4.83 -3.92 -4.40
CA VAL A 39 -3.46 -3.41 -4.49
C VAL A 39 -2.54 -4.56 -4.86
N THR A 40 -1.57 -4.29 -5.72
CA THR A 40 -0.56 -5.27 -6.12
C THR A 40 0.81 -4.69 -5.82
N VAL A 41 1.67 -5.48 -5.16
CA VAL A 41 3.06 -5.09 -5.00
C VAL A 41 3.80 -5.53 -6.25
N VAL A 42 4.29 -4.57 -7.00
CA VAL A 42 5.01 -4.84 -8.24
C VAL A 42 6.43 -5.30 -7.92
N SER A 43 7.05 -4.67 -6.95
CA SER A 43 8.44 -4.93 -6.62
C SER A 43 8.75 -4.48 -5.19
N HIS A 44 9.52 -5.27 -4.47
CA HIS A 44 10.06 -4.86 -3.18
C HIS A 44 11.41 -4.20 -3.40
N LEU A 45 11.59 -3.06 -2.75
CA LEU A 45 12.83 -2.29 -2.81
C LEU A 45 13.43 -2.23 -1.41
N LYS A 46 14.68 -1.79 -1.33
CA LYS A 46 15.39 -1.70 -0.06
C LYS A 46 14.69 -0.78 0.95
N GLY A 47 14.10 0.30 0.49
CA GLY A 47 13.44 1.27 1.37
C GLY A 47 11.92 1.31 1.23
N GLY A 48 11.32 0.24 0.72
CA GLY A 48 9.88 0.21 0.54
C GLY A 48 9.45 -0.71 -0.58
N CYS A 49 8.40 -0.32 -1.29
CA CYS A 49 7.94 -1.12 -2.43
C CYS A 49 7.25 -0.27 -3.48
N VAL A 50 7.21 -0.80 -4.69
CA VAL A 50 6.45 -0.21 -5.78
C VAL A 50 5.11 -0.93 -5.81
N VAL A 51 4.03 -0.17 -5.76
CA VAL A 51 2.68 -0.73 -5.76
C VAL A 51 1.91 -0.25 -6.97
N SER A 52 0.98 -1.08 -7.41
CA SER A 52 0.01 -0.72 -8.44
C SER A 52 -1.35 -0.63 -7.77
N ILE A 53 -1.94 0.55 -7.82
CA ILE A 53 -3.26 0.81 -7.26
C ILE A 53 -4.09 1.40 -8.39
N LYS A 54 -5.19 0.71 -8.72
CA LYS A 54 -6.01 1.05 -9.88
C LYS A 54 -5.13 1.05 -11.13
N GLU A 55 -5.00 2.15 -11.84
CA GLU A 55 -4.19 2.20 -13.05
C GLU A 55 -2.84 2.90 -12.84
N GLY A 56 -2.58 3.33 -11.60
CA GLY A 56 -1.36 4.04 -11.27
C GLY A 56 -0.33 3.16 -10.58
N ARG A 57 0.92 3.56 -10.64
CA ARG A 57 2.01 2.95 -9.91
C ARG A 57 2.67 3.99 -9.04
N ASP A 58 2.93 3.64 -7.80
CA ASP A 58 3.52 4.55 -6.83
C ASP A 58 4.59 3.85 -6.02
N ASN A 59 5.61 4.61 -5.64
CA ASN A 59 6.61 4.13 -4.72
C ASN A 59 6.13 4.42 -3.31
N THR A 60 6.17 3.42 -2.45
CA THR A 60 5.87 3.61 -1.04
C THR A 60 7.11 3.27 -0.24
N ASP A 61 7.37 4.05 0.81
CA ASP A 61 8.46 3.71 1.71
C ASP A 61 7.96 2.68 2.73
N THR A 62 8.87 2.20 3.56
CA THR A 62 8.55 1.20 4.58
C THR A 62 7.46 1.69 5.54
N TYR A 63 7.50 2.98 5.88
CA TYR A 63 6.53 3.56 6.79
C TYR A 63 5.12 3.52 6.21
N LEU A 64 4.97 3.87 4.95
CA LEU A 64 3.68 3.80 4.25
C LEU A 64 3.20 2.35 4.10
N ALA A 65 4.09 1.48 3.65
CA ALA A 65 3.73 0.10 3.38
C ALA A 65 3.26 -0.65 4.64
N LYS A 66 3.88 -0.38 5.77
CA LYS A 66 3.47 -1.05 7.02
C LYS A 66 2.15 -0.55 7.57
N ALA A 67 1.69 0.61 7.12
CA ALA A 67 0.40 1.15 7.54
C ALA A 67 -0.77 0.52 6.79
N ILE A 68 -0.50 -0.15 5.68
CA ILE A 68 -1.54 -0.74 4.85
C ILE A 68 -1.70 -2.21 5.22
N SER A 69 -2.83 -2.54 5.84
CA SER A 69 -3.18 -3.92 6.18
C SER A 69 -3.84 -4.62 4.99
N ILE A 70 -3.40 -5.82 4.75
CA ILE A 70 -3.97 -6.65 3.69
C ILE A 70 -4.40 -8.01 4.18
#